data_37fe170a9e3a551dd39815b22553b242
#
_entry.id   37fe170a9e3a551dd39815b22553b242
#
_cell.length_a   1.000
_cell.length_b   1.000
_cell.length_c   1.000
_cell.angle_alpha   90.00
_cell.angle_beta   90.00
_cell.angle_gamma   90.00
#
_symmetry.space_group_name_H-M   'P 1'
#
loop_
_entity.id
_entity.type
_entity.pdbx_description
1 polymer ?
#
loop_
_entity_poly.entity_id
_entity_poly.type
_entity_poly.pdbx_seq_one_letter_code
_entity_poly.pdbx_strand_id
1 'polypeptide(L)'
;MRYRHGPSDSGLSPVRRIPLIRFCCLCVLCLSFAVAPASAAEVLQVRSGSLLQIGDRNRTYTVELACVAVEEAQQTEAIDWLRQQLPRRRRVNLRPVGSSNGQLVARVTPLGEENDVNSGLIAAGLATDACAAELG
;
A
#
# COMPACT_ATOMS: atom_id res chain seq x y z
N MET A 1 15.32 -63.76 -31.55
CA MET A 1 14.93 -63.54 -31.54
C MET A 1 14.60 -62.67 -30.69
N ARG A 2 14.37 -62.21 -30.20
CA ARG A 2 13.98 -61.68 -29.53
C ARG A 2 14.26 -60.49 -29.14
N TYR A 3 14.77 -59.95 -29.12
CA TYR A 3 15.21 -58.92 -28.88
C TYR A 3 14.67 -57.80 -29.10
N ARG A 4 14.26 -57.82 -29.65
CA ARG A 4 13.46 -57.01 -30.06
C ARG A 4 12.82 -56.26 -29.11
N HIS A 5 12.72 -56.64 -28.12
CA HIS A 5 12.07 -56.07 -27.16
C HIS A 5 12.65 -54.83 -26.70
N GLY A 6 13.89 -54.65 -26.49
CA GLY A 6 14.58 -53.51 -26.04
C GLY A 6 14.20 -52.22 -26.78
N PRO A 7 14.10 -52.27 -28.09
CA PRO A 7 13.73 -51.06 -28.80
C PRO A 7 12.37 -50.48 -28.43
N SER A 8 11.43 -51.36 -28.22
CA SER A 8 10.10 -50.87 -27.90
C SER A 8 10.03 -50.24 -26.55
N ASP A 9 10.80 -50.74 -25.63
CA ASP A 9 10.79 -50.16 -24.31
C ASP A 9 11.38 -48.78 -24.30
N SER A 10 12.43 -48.57 -25.04
CA SER A 10 13.05 -47.23 -25.03
C SER A 10 12.13 -46.20 -25.63
N GLY A 11 11.28 -46.59 -26.56
CA GLY A 11 10.33 -45.64 -27.10
C GLY A 11 9.34 -45.09 -26.10
N LEU A 12 9.00 -45.90 -25.11
CA LEU A 12 8.06 -45.45 -24.12
C LEU A 12 8.64 -44.43 -23.14
N SER A 13 9.90 -44.54 -22.84
CA SER A 13 10.53 -43.68 -21.87
C SER A 13 10.52 -42.21 -22.25
N PRO A 14 10.86 -41.81 -23.45
CA PRO A 14 10.82 -40.38 -23.82
C PRO A 14 9.43 -39.80 -23.74
N VAL A 15 8.42 -40.57 -24.03
CA VAL A 15 7.05 -40.07 -23.99
C VAL A 15 6.63 -39.66 -22.60
N ARG A 16 7.07 -40.39 -21.62
CA ARG A 16 6.71 -40.10 -20.24
C ARG A 16 7.29 -38.78 -19.75
N ARG A 17 8.45 -38.42 -20.21
CA ARG A 17 9.11 -37.20 -19.77
C ARG A 17 8.37 -35.96 -20.20
N ILE A 18 7.80 -35.96 -21.36
CA ILE A 18 7.11 -34.83 -21.94
C ILE A 18 5.96 -34.35 -21.04
N PRO A 19 5.07 -35.21 -20.53
CA PRO A 19 4.00 -34.76 -19.66
C PRO A 19 4.49 -34.14 -18.35
N LEU A 20 5.58 -34.65 -17.78
CA LEU A 20 6.13 -34.12 -16.57
C LEU A 20 6.63 -32.69 -16.74
N ILE A 21 7.32 -32.42 -17.82
CA ILE A 21 7.82 -31.07 -18.12
C ILE A 21 6.67 -30.11 -18.30
N ARG A 22 5.63 -30.51 -19.01
CA ARG A 22 4.45 -29.69 -19.18
C ARG A 22 3.74 -29.39 -17.88
N PHE A 23 3.68 -30.38 -17.01
CA PHE A 23 3.06 -30.22 -15.72
C PHE A 23 3.82 -29.22 -14.85
N CYS A 24 5.14 -29.29 -14.86
CA CYS A 24 5.97 -28.33 -14.12
C CYS A 24 5.79 -26.92 -14.66
N CYS A 25 5.72 -26.73 -15.96
CA CYS A 25 5.49 -25.42 -16.55
C CYS A 25 4.16 -24.81 -16.13
N LEU A 26 3.12 -25.64 -16.11
CA LEU A 26 1.81 -25.20 -15.66
C LEU A 26 1.82 -24.78 -14.21
N CYS A 27 2.51 -25.52 -13.35
CA CYS A 27 2.62 -25.16 -11.93
C CYS A 27 3.34 -23.82 -11.73
N VAL A 28 4.40 -23.59 -12.48
CA VAL A 28 5.14 -22.32 -12.39
C VAL A 28 4.27 -21.16 -12.83
N LEU A 29 3.50 -21.34 -13.90
CA LEU A 29 2.58 -20.31 -14.34
C LEU A 29 1.50 -20.01 -13.31
N CYS A 30 0.95 -21.03 -12.68
CA CYS A 30 -0.05 -20.83 -11.63
C CYS A 30 0.50 -20.05 -10.45
N LEU A 31 1.73 -20.32 -10.06
CA LEU A 31 2.38 -19.59 -8.97
C LEU A 31 2.58 -18.12 -9.32
N SER A 32 2.81 -17.81 -10.59
CA SER A 32 2.99 -16.44 -11.02
C SER A 32 1.74 -15.59 -10.85
N PHE A 33 0.57 -16.20 -10.92
CA PHE A 33 -0.69 -15.49 -10.75
C PHE A 33 -1.14 -15.36 -9.30
N ALA A 34 -0.43 -16.03 -8.37
CA ALA A 34 -0.82 -16.02 -6.97
C ALA A 34 -0.49 -14.71 -6.25
N VAL A 35 0.35 -13.87 -6.86
CA VAL A 35 0.76 -12.61 -6.23
C VAL A 35 -0.16 -11.50 -6.71
N ALA A 36 -1.23 -11.26 -5.95
CA ALA A 36 -2.10 -10.12 -6.22
C ALA A 36 -1.43 -8.86 -5.66
N PRO A 37 -1.36 -7.77 -6.43
CA PRO A 37 -0.82 -6.53 -5.90
C PRO A 37 -1.73 -6.01 -4.79
N ALA A 38 -1.15 -5.66 -3.65
CA ALA A 38 -1.90 -5.03 -2.58
C ALA A 38 -2.37 -3.66 -3.07
N SER A 39 -3.68 -3.39 -2.98
CA SER A 39 -4.20 -2.10 -3.37
C SER A 39 -3.91 -1.10 -2.27
N ALA A 40 -3.21 -0.02 -2.61
CA ALA A 40 -2.94 1.07 -1.67
C ALA A 40 -4.15 1.99 -1.60
N ALA A 41 -4.33 2.64 -0.45
CA ALA A 41 -5.34 3.66 -0.29
C ALA A 41 -4.99 4.88 -1.14
N GLU A 42 -6.01 5.63 -1.56
CA GLU A 42 -5.83 6.84 -2.37
C GLU A 42 -6.36 8.05 -1.65
N VAL A 43 -5.69 9.18 -1.81
CA VAL A 43 -6.18 10.45 -1.28
C VAL A 43 -7.26 10.98 -2.22
N LEU A 44 -8.46 11.17 -1.71
CA LEU A 44 -9.54 11.74 -2.49
C LEU A 44 -9.62 13.26 -2.31
N GLN A 45 -9.40 13.74 -1.09
CA GLN A 45 -9.51 15.15 -0.78
C GLN A 45 -8.78 15.48 0.51
N VAL A 46 -8.16 16.65 0.58
CA VAL A 46 -7.65 17.24 1.82
C VAL A 46 -8.77 18.08 2.39
N ARG A 47 -9.25 17.71 3.57
CA ARG A 47 -10.39 18.41 4.17
C ARG A 47 -9.96 19.53 5.10
N SER A 48 -8.85 19.33 5.80
CA SER A 48 -8.29 20.37 6.67
C SER A 48 -6.79 20.11 6.81
N GLY A 49 -6.12 20.93 7.61
CA GLY A 49 -4.69 20.73 7.87
C GLY A 49 -4.36 19.44 8.61
N SER A 50 -5.37 18.72 9.08
CA SER A 50 -5.16 17.46 9.81
C SER A 50 -6.13 16.35 9.40
N LEU A 51 -7.00 16.59 8.42
CA LEU A 51 -8.00 15.61 8.01
C LEU A 51 -7.93 15.35 6.51
N LEU A 52 -7.91 14.07 6.17
CA LEU A 52 -7.90 13.61 4.78
C LEU A 52 -9.11 12.73 4.51
N GLN A 53 -9.63 12.80 3.31
CA GLN A 53 -10.62 11.85 2.85
C GLN A 53 -9.90 10.82 1.99
N ILE A 54 -10.01 9.56 2.37
CA ILE A 54 -9.26 8.46 1.78
C ILE A 54 -10.24 7.48 1.15
N GLY A 55 -9.89 6.98 -0.03
CA GLY A 55 -10.59 5.91 -0.68
C GLY A 55 -9.77 4.63 -0.67
N ASP A 56 -10.39 3.53 -0.28
CA ASP A 56 -9.75 2.23 -0.27
C ASP A 56 -10.77 1.21 -0.79
N ARG A 57 -10.50 0.70 -1.97
CA ARG A 57 -11.42 -0.17 -2.69
C ARG A 57 -12.73 0.57 -2.94
N ASN A 58 -13.85 0.12 -2.42
CA ASN A 58 -15.13 0.77 -2.61
C ASN A 58 -15.57 1.57 -1.38
N ARG A 59 -14.64 1.85 -0.48
CA ARG A 59 -14.93 2.58 0.75
C ARG A 59 -14.30 3.95 0.72
N THR A 60 -14.98 4.89 1.35
CA THR A 60 -14.47 6.23 1.59
C THR A 60 -14.55 6.50 3.08
N TYR A 61 -13.48 6.97 3.67
CA TYR A 61 -13.46 7.28 5.09
C TYR A 61 -12.53 8.45 5.38
N THR A 62 -12.70 9.06 6.54
CA THR A 62 -11.88 10.18 6.96
C THR A 62 -10.75 9.69 7.85
N VAL A 63 -9.56 10.20 7.57
CA VAL A 63 -8.36 9.89 8.35
C VAL A 63 -7.86 11.17 8.98
N GLU A 64 -7.69 11.13 10.30
CA GLU A 64 -7.06 12.21 11.04
C GLU A 64 -5.56 11.94 11.12
N LEU A 65 -4.75 12.95 10.85
CA LEU A 65 -3.31 12.81 10.90
C LEU A 65 -2.84 12.70 12.34
N ALA A 66 -2.18 11.59 12.65
CA ALA A 66 -1.69 11.33 14.01
C ALA A 66 -0.65 12.34 14.45
N CYS A 67 -0.73 12.80 15.69
CA CYS A 67 0.24 13.68 16.32
C CYS A 67 0.39 15.05 15.67
N VAL A 68 -0.59 15.48 14.88
CA VAL A 68 -0.54 16.75 14.17
C VAL A 68 -1.59 17.70 14.75
N ALA A 69 -1.15 18.86 15.20
CA ALA A 69 -2.03 19.94 15.63
C ALA A 69 -1.74 21.17 14.77
N VAL A 70 -2.74 21.63 14.04
CA VAL A 70 -2.62 22.79 13.16
C VAL A 70 -3.45 23.93 13.73
N GLU A 71 -2.80 25.06 13.98
CA GLU A 71 -3.50 26.22 14.47
C GLU A 71 -4.37 26.84 13.38
N GLU A 72 -5.43 27.50 13.77
CA GLU A 72 -6.38 28.04 12.83
C GLU A 72 -5.74 29.02 11.85
N ALA A 73 -4.82 29.82 12.34
CA ALA A 73 -4.10 30.78 11.48
C ALA A 73 -3.26 30.09 10.41
N GLN A 74 -2.89 28.83 10.60
CA GLN A 74 -2.05 28.09 9.66
C GLN A 74 -2.83 27.10 8.81
N GLN A 75 -4.14 27.00 8.97
CA GLN A 75 -4.94 26.00 8.27
C GLN A 75 -4.81 26.11 6.75
N THR A 76 -4.89 27.30 6.21
CA THR A 76 -4.82 27.50 4.76
C THR A 76 -3.49 27.03 4.19
N GLU A 77 -2.39 27.41 4.83
CA GLU A 77 -1.06 27.01 4.39
C GLU A 77 -0.84 25.51 4.54
N ALA A 78 -1.33 24.92 5.62
CA ALA A 78 -1.24 23.49 5.84
C ALA A 78 -2.02 22.71 4.79
N ILE A 79 -3.22 23.17 4.45
CA ILE A 79 -4.04 22.55 3.42
C ILE A 79 -3.32 22.61 2.06
N ASP A 80 -2.77 23.77 1.72
CA ASP A 80 -2.07 23.92 0.45
C ASP A 80 -0.84 23.03 0.38
N TRP A 81 -0.09 22.95 1.46
CA TRP A 81 1.06 22.07 1.55
C TRP A 81 0.65 20.60 1.39
N LEU A 82 -0.41 20.19 2.07
CA LEU A 82 -0.92 18.81 1.95
C LEU A 82 -1.38 18.50 0.53
N ARG A 83 -2.03 19.45 -0.13
CA ARG A 83 -2.47 19.24 -1.50
C ARG A 83 -1.31 19.09 -2.48
N GLN A 84 -0.19 19.75 -2.21
CA GLN A 84 1.01 19.56 -3.00
C GLN A 84 1.66 18.21 -2.78
N GLN A 85 1.70 17.75 -1.53
CA GLN A 85 2.27 16.45 -1.20
C GLN A 85 1.34 15.29 -1.58
N LEU A 86 0.04 15.52 -1.48
CA LEU A 86 -0.98 14.51 -1.68
C LEU A 86 -2.00 14.97 -2.72
N PRO A 87 -1.61 15.08 -3.98
CA PRO A 87 -2.56 15.41 -5.03
C PRO A 87 -3.63 14.32 -5.12
N ARG A 88 -4.78 14.66 -5.67
CA ARG A 88 -5.89 13.74 -5.77
C ARG A 88 -5.46 12.45 -6.43
N ARG A 89 -5.88 11.34 -5.82
CA ARG A 89 -5.56 9.96 -6.22
C ARG A 89 -4.12 9.54 -5.94
N ARG A 90 -3.38 10.35 -5.22
CA ARG A 90 -2.07 9.92 -4.75
C ARG A 90 -2.22 8.70 -3.87
N ARG A 91 -1.48 7.65 -4.16
CA ARG A 91 -1.51 6.44 -3.36
C ARG A 91 -0.69 6.62 -2.11
N VAL A 92 -1.21 6.12 -1.00
CA VAL A 92 -0.57 6.28 0.31
C VAL A 92 -0.65 4.98 1.08
N ASN A 93 0.31 4.83 1.98
CA ASN A 93 0.27 3.80 3.01
C ASN A 93 -0.24 4.43 4.29
N LEU A 94 -1.18 3.77 4.93
CA LEU A 94 -1.72 4.22 6.20
C LEU A 94 -1.18 3.33 7.31
N ARG A 95 -0.67 3.97 8.35
CA ARG A 95 -0.28 3.26 9.57
C ARG A 95 -1.21 3.70 10.68
N PRO A 96 -2.25 2.94 10.97
CA PRO A 96 -3.19 3.31 12.02
C PRO A 96 -2.52 3.32 13.40
N VAL A 97 -2.85 4.32 14.20
CA VAL A 97 -2.39 4.40 15.57
C VAL A 97 -3.54 4.42 16.56
N GLY A 98 -4.78 4.58 16.08
CA GLY A 98 -5.95 4.59 16.94
C GLY A 98 -7.17 5.12 16.23
N SER A 99 -8.15 5.53 17.00
CA SER A 99 -9.35 6.15 16.47
C SER A 99 -9.77 7.29 17.41
N SER A 100 -10.39 8.29 16.84
CA SER A 100 -10.88 9.46 17.58
C SER A 100 -12.20 9.87 16.96
N ASN A 101 -13.25 9.97 17.78
CA ASN A 101 -14.59 10.35 17.32
C ASN A 101 -15.08 9.53 16.12
N GLY A 102 -14.76 8.24 16.11
CA GLY A 102 -15.16 7.35 15.03
C GLY A 102 -14.32 7.47 13.77
N GLN A 103 -13.29 8.29 13.77
CA GLN A 103 -12.39 8.46 12.64
C GLN A 103 -11.08 7.74 12.89
N LEU A 104 -10.48 7.23 11.82
CA LEU A 104 -9.19 6.58 11.91
C LEU A 104 -8.11 7.65 12.13
N VAL A 105 -7.24 7.40 13.09
CA VAL A 105 -6.06 8.25 13.34
C VAL A 105 -4.85 7.47 12.83
N ALA A 106 -4.09 8.05 11.90
CA ALA A 106 -3.02 7.33 11.26
C ALA A 106 -1.88 8.23 10.83
N ARG A 107 -0.73 7.61 10.61
CA ARG A 107 0.36 8.22 9.87
C ARG A 107 0.18 7.90 8.40
N VAL A 108 0.40 8.88 7.55
CA VAL A 108 0.14 8.77 6.12
C VAL A 108 1.45 8.99 5.37
N THR A 109 1.88 7.97 4.64
CA THR A 109 3.12 8.02 3.87
C THR A 109 2.80 7.87 2.39
N PRO A 110 3.17 8.83 1.54
CA PRO A 110 2.99 8.65 0.10
C PRO A 110 3.75 7.43 -0.40
N LEU A 111 3.13 6.68 -1.28
CA LEU A 111 3.75 5.46 -1.78
C LEU A 111 5.05 5.78 -2.50
N GLY A 112 6.11 5.07 -2.13
CA GLY A 112 7.43 5.32 -2.69
C GLY A 112 8.29 6.29 -1.91
N GLU A 113 7.75 6.93 -0.88
CA GLU A 113 8.50 7.84 -0.03
C GLU A 113 8.73 7.22 1.34
N GLU A 114 9.77 7.69 2.02
CA GLU A 114 10.12 7.17 3.35
C GLU A 114 9.46 7.94 4.48
N ASN A 115 9.22 9.23 4.27
CA ASN A 115 8.71 10.10 5.32
C ASN A 115 7.21 10.27 5.21
N ASP A 116 6.54 10.26 6.35
CA ASP A 116 5.10 10.52 6.39
C ASP A 116 4.82 12.02 6.30
N VAL A 117 3.61 12.37 5.87
CA VAL A 117 3.20 13.77 5.75
C VAL A 117 2.97 14.40 7.12
N ASN A 118 2.70 13.59 8.14
CA ASN A 118 2.55 14.07 9.51
C ASN A 118 3.83 14.77 9.98
N SER A 119 4.94 14.07 9.86
CA SER A 119 6.26 14.63 10.19
C SER A 119 6.63 15.78 9.27
N GLY A 120 6.26 15.70 8.00
CA GLY A 120 6.52 16.74 7.03
C GLY A 120 5.84 18.05 7.36
N LEU A 121 4.59 18.02 7.81
CA LEU A 121 3.88 19.22 8.24
C LEU A 121 4.58 19.89 9.41
N ILE A 122 5.02 19.11 10.38
CA ILE A 122 5.72 19.62 11.55
C ILE A 122 7.06 20.21 11.14
N ALA A 123 7.82 19.52 10.30
CA ALA A 123 9.10 20.00 9.80
C ALA A 123 8.96 21.28 8.98
N ALA A 124 7.86 21.46 8.27
CA ALA A 124 7.58 22.67 7.52
C ALA A 124 7.12 23.84 8.38
N GLY A 125 6.95 23.63 9.68
CA GLY A 125 6.49 24.66 10.60
C GLY A 125 5.01 24.96 10.51
N LEU A 126 4.24 24.08 9.87
CA LEU A 126 2.80 24.28 9.67
C LEU A 126 1.95 23.59 10.73
N ALA A 127 2.56 22.79 11.56
CA ALA A 127 1.87 22.07 12.61
C ALA A 127 2.81 21.86 13.79
N THR A 128 2.23 21.57 14.95
CA THR A 128 3.00 21.18 16.14
C THR A 128 2.79 19.70 16.40
N ASP A 129 3.77 19.10 17.07
CA ASP A 129 3.71 17.69 17.43
C ASP A 129 2.89 17.53 18.70
N ALA A 130 1.64 17.15 18.55
CA ALA A 130 0.73 16.97 19.66
C ALA A 130 1.12 15.81 20.58
N CYS A 131 1.83 14.80 20.03
CA CYS A 131 2.27 13.66 20.83
C CYS A 131 3.49 13.98 21.68
N ALA A 132 4.40 14.80 21.19
CA ALA A 132 5.54 15.24 21.97
C ALA A 132 5.10 16.07 23.17
N ALA A 133 4.05 16.88 23.00
CA ALA A 133 3.51 17.68 24.09
C ALA A 133 2.91 16.82 25.21
N GLU A 134 2.33 15.66 24.85
CA GLU A 134 1.77 14.75 25.84
C GLU A 134 2.84 14.00 26.62
N LEU A 135 3.98 13.74 25.98
CA LEU A 135 5.08 13.03 26.62
C LEU A 135 5.93 13.93 27.52
N GLY A 136 5.84 15.21 27.31
CA GLY A 136 6.54 16.20 28.15
C GLY A 136 5.72 16.58 29.34
#